data_5d0c0546c1c45b0a8f82b386f2e1931e
#
_entry.id   5d0c0546c1c45b0a8f82b386f2e1931e
#
_cell.length_a   1.000
_cell.length_b   1.000
_cell.length_c   1.000
_cell.angle_alpha   90.00
_cell.angle_beta   90.00
_cell.angle_gamma   90.00
#
_symmetry.space_group_name_H-M   'P 1'
#
loop_
_entity.id
_entity.type
_entity.pdbx_description
1 polymer ?
#
loop_
_entity_poly.entity_id
_entity_poly.type
_entity_poly.pdbx_seq_one_letter_code
_entity_poly.pdbx_strand_id
1 'polypeptide(L)'
;MLLTPTEMERLTIFTAAELARKRKAKGLQLNHPEAIAYIADEILEGAREGKTVAEMISFGSTLLSTDDVMPGVADLIPMIQVEGMFPDGTKLVTVHDPIRPGNMQKPDGAVNPGELVVDDGEIEINAGRKTLTLKAVNSGD
;
A
#
# COMPACT_ATOMS: atom_id res chain seq x y z
N MET A 1 -1.20 -34.99 -1.58
CA MET A 1 -2.08 -33.83 -1.84
C MET A 1 -1.29 -32.86 -2.71
N LEU A 2 -1.86 -32.44 -3.81
CA LEU A 2 -1.25 -31.43 -4.68
C LEU A 2 -1.94 -30.09 -4.37
N LEU A 3 -1.10 -29.09 -4.04
CA LEU A 3 -1.59 -27.73 -3.81
C LEU A 3 -1.65 -26.98 -5.13
N THR A 4 -2.69 -26.18 -5.29
CA THR A 4 -2.80 -25.23 -6.41
C THR A 4 -1.84 -24.06 -6.21
N PRO A 5 -1.47 -23.31 -7.27
CA PRO A 5 -0.64 -22.10 -7.12
C PRO A 5 -1.24 -21.09 -6.11
N THR A 6 -2.54 -20.90 -6.12
CA THR A 6 -3.24 -20.01 -5.18
C THR A 6 -3.11 -20.48 -3.73
N GLU A 7 -3.19 -21.77 -3.47
CA GLU A 7 -2.99 -22.32 -2.12
C GLU A 7 -1.54 -22.18 -1.66
N MET A 8 -0.58 -22.39 -2.55
CA MET A 8 0.83 -22.14 -2.26
C MET A 8 1.12 -20.67 -1.93
N GLU A 9 0.52 -19.76 -2.69
CA GLU A 9 0.64 -18.32 -2.45
C GLU A 9 0.09 -17.93 -1.07
N ARG A 10 -1.08 -18.44 -0.70
CA ARG A 10 -1.69 -18.21 0.62
C ARG A 10 -0.85 -18.75 1.77
N LEU A 11 -0.27 -19.94 1.62
CA LEU A 11 0.65 -20.49 2.62
C LEU A 11 1.93 -19.66 2.72
N THR A 12 2.40 -19.10 1.62
CA THR A 12 3.57 -18.20 1.62
C THR A 12 3.26 -16.89 2.34
N ILE A 13 2.10 -16.29 2.06
CA ILE A 13 1.61 -15.08 2.75
C ILE A 13 1.51 -15.35 4.25
N PHE A 14 0.84 -16.43 4.65
CA PHE A 14 0.71 -16.84 6.05
C PHE A 14 2.09 -16.99 6.74
N THR A 15 3.03 -17.68 6.09
CA THR A 15 4.37 -17.90 6.66
C THR A 15 5.11 -16.58 6.85
N ALA A 16 5.02 -15.68 5.88
CA ALA A 16 5.61 -14.35 5.96
C ALA A 16 4.93 -13.48 7.03
N ALA A 17 3.61 -13.57 7.17
CA ALA A 17 2.84 -12.87 8.20
C ALA A 17 3.18 -13.38 9.60
N GLU A 18 3.37 -14.68 9.80
CA GLU A 18 3.80 -15.23 11.08
C GLU A 18 5.20 -14.74 11.47
N LEU A 19 6.11 -14.62 10.50
CA LEU A 19 7.42 -14.02 10.74
C LEU A 19 7.28 -12.54 11.14
N ALA A 20 6.40 -11.81 10.48
CA ALA A 20 6.12 -10.40 10.80
C ALA A 20 5.51 -10.26 12.21
N ARG A 21 4.52 -11.09 12.57
CA ARG A 21 3.93 -11.13 13.94
C ARG A 21 4.99 -11.37 14.99
N LYS A 22 5.88 -12.34 14.77
CA LYS A 22 6.98 -12.67 15.69
C LYS A 22 7.95 -11.50 15.85
N ARG A 23 8.24 -10.75 14.79
CA ARG A 23 9.12 -9.57 14.83
C ARG A 23 8.45 -8.42 15.55
N LYS A 24 7.20 -8.11 15.20
CA LYS A 24 6.38 -7.09 15.86
C LYS A 24 6.25 -7.35 17.37
N ALA A 25 6.00 -8.58 17.77
CA ALA A 25 5.93 -8.97 19.19
C ALA A 25 7.25 -8.76 19.95
N LYS A 26 8.39 -8.70 19.26
CA LYS A 26 9.70 -8.35 19.82
C LYS A 26 9.99 -6.85 19.82
N GLY A 27 9.06 -6.01 19.37
CA GLY A 27 9.25 -4.57 19.22
C GLY A 27 10.12 -4.18 18.02
N LEU A 28 10.30 -5.08 17.03
CA LEU A 28 11.02 -4.78 15.81
C LEU A 28 10.07 -4.16 14.79
N GLN A 29 10.49 -3.10 14.15
CA GLN A 29 9.76 -2.49 13.04
C GLN A 29 9.77 -3.40 11.82
N LEU A 30 8.60 -3.50 11.16
CA LEU A 30 8.42 -4.33 9.98
C LEU A 30 8.98 -3.64 8.73
N ASN A 31 9.59 -4.42 7.87
CA ASN A 31 9.97 -3.96 6.54
C ASN A 31 8.77 -4.04 5.57
N HIS A 32 8.95 -3.54 4.33
CA HIS A 32 7.90 -3.48 3.32
C HIS A 32 7.20 -4.84 3.05
N PRO A 33 7.89 -5.95 2.72
CA PRO A 33 7.22 -7.23 2.47
C PRO A 33 6.56 -7.82 3.72
N GLU A 34 7.08 -7.56 4.91
CA GLU A 34 6.48 -8.01 6.17
C GLU A 34 5.18 -7.28 6.48
N ALA A 35 5.14 -5.97 6.25
CA ALA A 35 3.94 -5.17 6.42
C ALA A 35 2.83 -5.61 5.45
N ILE A 36 3.18 -5.83 4.17
CA ILE A 36 2.23 -6.33 3.17
C ILE A 36 1.68 -7.70 3.57
N ALA A 37 2.56 -8.64 3.92
CA ALA A 37 2.13 -10.00 4.28
C ALA A 37 1.24 -10.00 5.53
N TYR A 38 1.57 -9.19 6.53
CA TYR A 38 0.78 -9.05 7.75
C TYR A 38 -0.63 -8.56 7.45
N ILE A 39 -0.78 -7.48 6.69
CA ILE A 39 -2.08 -6.91 6.34
C ILE A 39 -2.87 -7.89 5.44
N ALA A 40 -2.22 -8.50 4.45
CA ALA A 40 -2.87 -9.42 3.54
C ALA A 40 -3.44 -10.65 4.27
N ASP A 41 -2.67 -11.24 5.17
CA ASP A 41 -3.10 -12.40 5.93
C ASP A 41 -4.29 -12.10 6.85
N GLU A 42 -4.27 -10.98 7.55
CA GLU A 42 -5.39 -10.54 8.41
C GLU A 42 -6.69 -10.31 7.59
N ILE A 43 -6.56 -9.80 6.36
CA ILE A 43 -7.70 -9.64 5.44
C ILE A 43 -8.23 -11.00 4.98
N LEU A 44 -7.33 -11.94 4.65
CA LEU A 44 -7.71 -13.29 4.21
C LEU A 44 -8.42 -14.06 5.32
N GLU A 45 -7.91 -13.98 6.55
CA GLU A 45 -8.52 -14.61 7.72
C GLU A 45 -9.87 -13.98 8.05
N GLY A 46 -9.99 -12.66 8.01
CA GLY A 46 -11.26 -11.98 8.22
C GLY A 46 -12.32 -12.34 7.16
N ALA A 47 -11.93 -12.51 5.92
CA ALA A 47 -12.82 -13.02 4.87
C ALA A 47 -13.29 -14.46 5.18
N ARG A 48 -12.39 -15.29 5.67
CA ARG A 48 -12.68 -16.67 6.10
C ARG A 48 -13.60 -16.72 7.31
N GLU A 49 -13.48 -15.77 8.24
CA GLU A 49 -14.37 -15.61 9.40
C GLU A 49 -15.80 -15.16 9.02
N GLY A 50 -16.02 -14.76 7.77
CA GLY A 50 -17.32 -14.33 7.26
C GLY A 50 -17.57 -12.82 7.37
N LYS A 51 -16.53 -12.03 7.62
CA LYS A 51 -16.64 -10.57 7.57
C LYS A 51 -16.92 -10.08 6.15
N THR A 52 -17.50 -8.90 6.04
CA THR A 52 -17.80 -8.26 4.74
C THR A 52 -16.57 -7.54 4.17
N VAL A 53 -16.57 -7.25 2.87
CA VAL A 53 -15.52 -6.45 2.22
C VAL A 53 -15.37 -5.08 2.89
N ALA A 54 -16.48 -4.42 3.24
CA ALA A 54 -16.46 -3.11 3.87
C ALA A 54 -15.80 -3.16 5.27
N GLU A 55 -16.07 -4.21 6.06
CA GLU A 55 -15.41 -4.43 7.33
C GLU A 55 -13.92 -4.67 7.15
N MET A 56 -13.53 -5.45 6.13
CA MET A 56 -12.12 -5.73 5.85
C MET A 56 -11.34 -4.50 5.35
N ILE A 57 -11.96 -3.62 4.57
CA ILE A 57 -11.36 -2.33 4.19
C ILE A 57 -11.09 -1.48 5.43
N SER A 58 -12.08 -1.34 6.29
CA SER A 58 -11.93 -0.60 7.54
C SER A 58 -10.86 -1.21 8.45
N PHE A 59 -10.94 -2.51 8.68
CA PHE A 59 -10.02 -3.25 9.55
C PHE A 59 -8.57 -3.20 9.05
N GLY A 60 -8.37 -3.45 7.75
CA GLY A 60 -7.04 -3.43 7.12
C GLY A 60 -6.29 -2.12 7.31
N SER A 61 -7.02 -1.00 7.41
CA SER A 61 -6.43 0.32 7.65
C SER A 61 -6.11 0.62 9.13
N THR A 62 -6.39 -0.31 10.05
CA THR A 62 -6.14 -0.14 11.50
C THR A 62 -5.06 -1.06 12.05
N LEU A 63 -4.52 -1.94 11.23
CA LEU A 63 -3.60 -3.01 11.64
C LEU A 63 -2.21 -2.52 11.99
N LEU A 64 -1.71 -1.53 11.24
CA LEU A 64 -0.36 -0.99 11.39
C LEU A 64 -0.38 0.54 11.40
N SER A 65 0.57 1.09 12.14
CA SER A 65 0.91 2.51 12.14
C SER A 65 2.35 2.73 11.68
N THR A 66 2.75 3.98 11.47
CA THR A 66 4.15 4.33 11.16
C THR A 66 5.12 3.96 12.28
N ASP A 67 4.61 3.71 13.50
CA ASP A 67 5.43 3.25 14.63
C ASP A 67 5.80 1.75 14.51
N ASP A 68 4.98 1.00 13.78
CA ASP A 68 5.14 -0.45 13.60
C ASP A 68 6.08 -0.82 12.43
N VAL A 69 6.38 0.13 11.56
CA VAL A 69 7.13 -0.13 10.31
C VAL A 69 8.39 0.71 10.22
N MET A 70 9.36 0.25 9.43
CA MET A 70 10.59 1.00 9.16
C MET A 70 10.28 2.33 8.44
N PRO A 71 11.11 3.36 8.63
CA PRO A 71 10.94 4.64 7.94
C PRO A 71 10.81 4.48 6.42
N GLY A 72 9.84 5.16 5.81
CA GLY A 72 9.55 5.13 4.38
C GLY A 72 8.68 3.96 3.93
N VAL A 73 8.41 2.93 4.75
CA VAL A 73 7.56 1.80 4.36
C VAL A 73 6.13 2.24 4.11
N ALA A 74 5.58 3.12 4.94
CA ALA A 74 4.22 3.63 4.75
C ALA A 74 4.06 4.36 3.40
N ASP A 75 5.05 5.16 3.03
CA ASP A 75 5.05 5.92 1.77
C ASP A 75 5.15 5.00 0.53
N LEU A 76 5.73 3.80 0.70
CA LEU A 76 5.84 2.77 -0.36
C LEU A 76 4.57 1.93 -0.53
N ILE A 77 3.60 2.03 0.39
CA ILE A 77 2.36 1.25 0.37
C ILE A 77 1.15 2.20 0.38
N PRO A 78 0.93 2.97 -0.71
CA PRO A 78 -0.24 3.85 -0.80
C PRO A 78 -1.55 3.07 -0.89
N MET A 79 -1.48 1.82 -1.31
CA MET A 79 -2.64 0.95 -1.48
C MET A 79 -2.22 -0.51 -1.43
N ILE A 80 -3.05 -1.36 -0.84
CA ILE A 80 -2.94 -2.81 -0.93
C ILE A 80 -4.23 -3.40 -1.49
N GLN A 81 -4.09 -4.39 -2.37
CA GLN A 81 -5.21 -5.12 -2.93
C GLN A 81 -5.05 -6.61 -2.60
N VAL A 82 -6.06 -7.17 -1.96
CA VAL A 82 -6.06 -8.57 -1.53
C VAL A 82 -7.30 -9.26 -2.07
N GLU A 83 -7.09 -10.31 -2.85
CA GLU A 83 -8.17 -11.18 -3.30
C GLU A 83 -8.46 -12.23 -2.23
N GLY A 84 -9.64 -12.17 -1.65
CA GLY A 84 -10.10 -13.08 -0.59
C GLY A 84 -11.34 -13.88 -1.00
N MET A 85 -11.50 -15.06 -0.40
CA MET A 85 -12.69 -15.88 -0.55
C MET A 85 -13.67 -15.55 0.58
N PHE A 86 -14.77 -14.92 0.22
CA PHE A 86 -15.86 -14.57 1.11
C PHE A 86 -16.97 -15.64 1.02
N PRO A 87 -17.95 -15.67 1.96
CA PRO A 87 -19.05 -16.64 1.90
C PRO A 87 -19.85 -16.61 0.60
N ASP A 88 -19.91 -15.48 -0.07
CA ASP A 88 -20.63 -15.23 -1.31
C ASP A 88 -19.73 -15.14 -2.56
N GLY A 89 -18.48 -15.62 -2.46
CA GLY A 89 -17.55 -15.74 -3.57
C GLY A 89 -16.23 -14.96 -3.39
N THR A 90 -15.38 -15.05 -4.38
CA THR A 90 -14.09 -14.35 -4.41
C THR A 90 -14.31 -12.87 -4.65
N LYS A 91 -13.68 -12.03 -3.82
CA LYS A 91 -13.76 -10.56 -3.90
C LYS A 91 -12.42 -9.93 -3.68
N LEU A 92 -12.25 -8.74 -4.27
CA LEU A 92 -11.07 -7.89 -4.07
C LEU A 92 -11.34 -6.89 -2.95
N VAL A 93 -10.47 -6.89 -1.95
CA VAL A 93 -10.41 -5.89 -0.88
C VAL A 93 -9.33 -4.90 -1.24
N THR A 94 -9.68 -3.63 -1.40
CA THR A 94 -8.73 -2.54 -1.67
C THR A 94 -8.68 -1.63 -0.45
N VAL A 95 -7.52 -1.54 0.19
CA VAL A 95 -7.29 -0.67 1.34
C VAL A 95 -6.34 0.44 0.91
N HIS A 96 -6.81 1.67 0.94
CA HIS A 96 -5.99 2.87 0.70
C HIS A 96 -5.32 3.32 2.00
N ASP A 97 -4.07 3.78 1.88
CA ASP A 97 -3.25 4.24 3.00
C ASP A 97 -3.34 3.30 4.21
N PRO A 98 -2.99 1.98 4.02
CA PRO A 98 -3.23 0.95 5.03
C PRO A 98 -2.42 1.15 6.32
N ILE A 99 -1.36 1.95 6.29
CA ILE A 99 -0.50 2.24 7.44
C ILE A 99 -0.82 3.65 7.93
N ARG A 100 -1.43 3.73 9.11
CA ARG A 100 -1.86 5.01 9.68
C ARG A 100 -0.70 5.76 10.34
N PRO A 101 -0.79 7.11 10.42
CA PRO A 101 0.16 7.88 11.23
C PRO A 101 0.21 7.38 12.67
N GLY A 102 1.41 7.16 13.18
CA GLY A 102 1.69 6.84 14.58
C GLY A 102 2.12 8.07 15.37
N ASN A 103 2.74 7.82 16.52
CA ASN A 103 3.21 8.86 17.43
C ASN A 103 4.69 9.26 17.18
N MET A 104 5.47 8.40 16.51
CA MET A 104 6.86 8.71 16.18
C MET A 104 6.93 9.78 15.10
N GLN A 105 7.67 10.83 15.38
CA GLN A 105 7.98 11.85 14.38
C GLN A 105 8.98 11.26 13.36
N LYS A 106 8.80 11.62 12.09
CA LYS A 106 9.82 11.30 11.07
C LYS A 106 11.14 11.94 11.50
N PRO A 107 12.27 11.24 11.34
CA PRO A 107 13.58 11.85 11.57
C PRO A 107 13.73 13.12 10.71
N ASP A 108 14.32 14.18 11.30
CA ASP A 108 14.64 15.38 10.54
C ASP A 108 15.52 15.03 9.32
N GLY A 109 15.10 15.48 8.14
CA GLY A 109 15.81 15.19 6.89
C GLY A 109 15.47 13.80 6.27
N ALA A 110 14.46 13.09 6.77
CA ALA A 110 14.00 11.86 6.13
C ALA A 110 13.42 12.18 4.75
N VAL A 111 14.00 11.59 3.71
CA VAL A 111 13.51 11.68 2.33
C VAL A 111 12.28 10.79 2.18
N ASN A 112 11.19 11.34 1.65
CA ASN A 112 10.03 10.53 1.30
C ASN A 112 10.28 9.79 -0.02
N PRO A 113 10.08 8.47 -0.09
CA PRO A 113 10.17 7.75 -1.36
C PRO A 113 9.21 8.37 -2.40
N GLY A 114 9.74 8.74 -3.57
CA GLY A 114 8.96 9.37 -4.63
C GLY A 114 8.72 10.88 -4.46
N GLU A 115 9.31 11.52 -3.46
CA GLU A 115 9.24 12.96 -3.30
C GLU A 115 9.92 13.68 -4.48
N LEU A 116 9.19 14.62 -5.08
CA LEU A 116 9.72 15.48 -6.14
C LEU A 116 10.23 16.77 -5.50
N VAL A 117 11.52 16.94 -5.48
CA VAL A 117 12.18 18.21 -5.10
C VAL A 117 12.40 19.00 -6.37
N VAL A 118 11.74 20.13 -6.49
CA VAL A 118 11.87 21.03 -7.64
C VAL A 118 12.74 22.21 -7.24
N ASP A 119 13.61 22.62 -8.14
CA ASP A 119 14.38 23.86 -7.96
C ASP A 119 13.46 25.07 -8.15
N ASP A 120 13.74 26.15 -7.41
CA ASP A 120 13.07 27.42 -7.59
C ASP A 120 13.48 28.06 -8.91
N GLY A 121 12.52 28.58 -9.65
CA GLY A 121 12.76 29.35 -10.87
C GLY A 121 11.93 28.87 -12.07
N GLU A 122 12.11 29.57 -13.17
CA GLU A 122 11.48 29.24 -14.45
C GLU A 122 12.49 28.50 -15.34
N ILE A 123 12.04 27.44 -15.99
CA ILE A 123 12.83 26.71 -16.98
C ILE A 123 12.29 27.05 -18.36
N GLU A 124 13.09 27.69 -19.19
CA GLU A 124 12.74 27.96 -20.58
C GLU A 124 12.75 26.65 -21.38
N ILE A 125 11.57 26.14 -21.71
CA ILE A 125 11.40 24.99 -22.60
C ILE A 125 11.35 25.47 -24.05
N ASN A 126 12.02 24.72 -24.95
CA ASN A 126 12.10 25.04 -26.37
C ASN A 126 12.91 26.32 -26.73
N ALA A 127 13.91 26.66 -25.92
CA ALA A 127 14.82 27.76 -26.21
C ALA A 127 15.35 27.70 -27.67
N GLY A 128 15.22 28.82 -28.40
CA GLY A 128 15.66 28.93 -29.79
C GLY A 128 14.79 28.22 -30.84
N ARG A 129 13.68 27.60 -30.47
CA ARG A 129 12.72 27.00 -31.43
C ARG A 129 11.68 28.02 -31.86
N LYS A 130 11.28 27.94 -33.14
CA LYS A 130 10.14 28.74 -33.63
C LYS A 130 8.86 28.32 -32.91
N THR A 131 8.18 29.29 -32.29
CA THR A 131 6.86 29.10 -31.72
C THR A 131 5.78 29.54 -32.67
N LEU A 132 4.65 28.84 -32.71
CA LEU A 132 3.47 29.17 -33.49
C LEU A 132 2.26 29.12 -32.58
N THR A 133 1.48 30.19 -32.56
CA THR A 133 0.22 30.23 -31.83
C THR A 133 -0.93 29.84 -32.77
N LEU A 134 -1.63 28.79 -32.41
CA LEU A 134 -2.83 28.33 -33.11
C LEU A 134 -4.07 28.62 -32.25
N LYS A 135 -5.11 29.14 -32.90
CA LYS A 135 -6.41 29.27 -32.28
C LYS A 135 -7.21 27.99 -32.53
N ALA A 136 -7.44 27.20 -31.49
CA ALA A 136 -8.32 26.02 -31.57
C ALA A 136 -9.71 26.44 -31.09
N VAL A 137 -10.74 26.13 -31.87
CA VAL A 137 -12.14 26.35 -31.50
C VAL A 137 -12.83 24.99 -31.50
N ASN A 138 -13.38 24.58 -30.38
CA ASN A 138 -14.25 23.41 -30.34
C ASN A 138 -15.66 23.85 -30.76
N SER A 139 -16.14 23.31 -31.86
CA SER A 139 -17.50 23.57 -32.42
C SER A 139 -18.42 22.36 -32.26
N GLY A 140 -18.03 21.36 -31.47
CA GLY A 140 -18.87 20.21 -31.10
C GLY A 140 -19.65 20.47 -29.81
N ASP A 141 -20.82 19.83 -29.70
CA ASP A 141 -21.65 19.84 -28.50
C ASP A 141 -20.97 19.12 -27.33
#